data_fa82c2129d098db1c3d40f82a742b6ba
#
_entry.id   fa82c2129d098db1c3d40f82a742b6ba
#
_cell.length_a   1.000
_cell.length_b   1.000
_cell.length_c   1.000
_cell.angle_alpha   90.00
_cell.angle_beta   90.00
_cell.angle_gamma   90.00
#
_symmetry.space_group_name_H-M   'P 1'
#
loop_
_entity.id
_entity.type
_entity.pdbx_description
1 polymer ?
#
loop_
_entity_poly.entity_id
_entity_poly.type
_entity_poly.pdbx_seq_one_letter_code
_entity_poly.pdbx_strand_id
1 'polypeptide(L)'
;MIEFTHHPILKPPTDEEIVFLGENYPKLLKELHEAHEGRIQAAEEDPVRHGFNLDGWERIKDGLGTYNECLCLGGNRSGKTTGCAKIVMESVTNNPDGHVVCFSQNADTSVKVQQAAVWEMMPKEFKKKTKSVEGYINYSMQNGFTGSSFIFPDTRTRVDFKTYTQFSNNQTILEGFEFGFRSGENLNIGTWLDEYLGDDALINTLRFRLATRNSKMLIAFTPINGYTPFIAEYLKGSQTLRTRRAELLNKELPVQQYSPKRDASVVYLHSDENPFGGYDRIAKDLRDRPQEEILVRAYGVPVKSVTSL
;
A
#
# COMPACT_ATOMS: atom_id res chain seq x y z
N MET A 1 -0.54 28.41 26.71
CA MET A 1 -1.53 27.56 26.03
C MET A 1 -0.77 26.37 25.47
N ILE A 2 -1.23 25.14 25.64
CA ILE A 2 -0.59 23.94 25.07
C ILE A 2 -1.04 23.88 23.62
N GLU A 3 -0.08 23.87 22.67
CA GLU A 3 -0.35 23.71 21.24
C GLU A 3 -0.05 22.28 20.84
N PHE A 4 -0.99 21.60 20.17
CA PHE A 4 -0.80 20.28 19.59
C PHE A 4 -0.28 20.42 18.17
N THR A 5 0.76 19.66 17.85
CA THR A 5 1.31 19.60 16.50
C THR A 5 0.31 18.95 15.55
N HIS A 6 -0.03 19.61 14.46
CA HIS A 6 -0.80 19.01 13.37
C HIS A 6 0.07 18.02 12.60
N HIS A 7 0.08 16.78 13.05
CA HIS A 7 0.78 15.71 12.37
C HIS A 7 -0.23 14.77 11.69
N PRO A 8 0.01 14.36 10.42
CA PRO A 8 -0.94 13.52 9.67
C PRO A 8 -1.26 12.17 10.32
N ILE A 9 -0.48 11.73 11.29
CA ILE A 9 -0.63 10.42 11.96
C ILE A 9 -1.67 10.45 13.08
N LEU A 10 -1.84 11.58 13.73
CA LEU A 10 -2.72 11.70 14.89
C LEU A 10 -3.66 12.90 14.72
N LYS A 11 -4.94 12.65 14.88
CA LYS A 11 -5.91 13.73 15.00
C LYS A 11 -5.69 14.43 16.35
N PRO A 12 -5.26 15.69 16.37
CA PRO A 12 -5.15 16.44 17.63
C PRO A 12 -6.53 16.66 18.24
N PRO A 13 -6.63 16.90 19.55
CA PRO A 13 -7.88 17.37 20.15
C PRO A 13 -8.36 18.67 19.49
N THR A 14 -9.65 18.89 19.48
CA THR A 14 -10.24 20.13 18.98
C THR A 14 -9.91 21.30 19.92
N ASP A 15 -9.98 22.53 19.41
CA ASP A 15 -9.77 23.73 20.23
C ASP A 15 -10.70 23.76 21.46
N GLU A 16 -11.95 23.32 21.30
CA GLU A 16 -12.93 23.25 22.38
C GLU A 16 -12.52 22.21 23.44
N GLU A 17 -12.02 21.04 23.03
CA GLU A 17 -11.50 20.00 23.93
C GLU A 17 -10.24 20.49 24.66
N ILE A 18 -9.34 21.20 23.97
CA ILE A 18 -8.13 21.78 24.58
C ILE A 18 -8.50 22.80 25.65
N VAL A 19 -9.45 23.70 25.37
CA VAL A 19 -9.92 24.69 26.33
C VAL A 19 -10.58 24.00 27.52
N PHE A 20 -11.51 23.08 27.27
CA PHE A 20 -12.20 22.34 28.33
C PHE A 20 -11.23 21.57 29.24
N LEU A 21 -10.28 20.85 28.66
CA LEU A 21 -9.27 20.10 29.41
C LEU A 21 -8.34 21.04 30.20
N GLY A 22 -7.95 22.17 29.58
CA GLY A 22 -7.09 23.16 30.24
C GLY A 22 -7.70 23.79 31.46
N GLU A 23 -9.00 24.08 31.43
CA GLU A 23 -9.74 24.68 32.55
C GLU A 23 -10.06 23.65 33.64
N ASN A 24 -10.46 22.45 33.27
CA ASN A 24 -10.98 21.44 34.23
C ASN A 24 -9.94 20.39 34.64
N TYR A 25 -9.03 20.03 33.73
CA TYR A 25 -8.09 18.92 33.89
C TYR A 25 -6.68 19.23 33.33
N PRO A 26 -5.99 20.27 33.86
CA PRO A 26 -4.72 20.75 33.27
C PRO A 26 -3.60 19.71 33.30
N LYS A 27 -3.59 18.79 34.28
CA LYS A 27 -2.62 17.69 34.31
C LYS A 27 -2.88 16.68 33.20
N LEU A 28 -4.14 16.32 32.94
CA LEU A 28 -4.54 15.41 31.89
C LEU A 28 -4.23 16.00 30.50
N LEU A 29 -4.46 17.30 30.31
CA LEU A 29 -4.09 17.97 29.05
C LEU A 29 -2.59 17.89 28.78
N LYS A 30 -1.75 18.07 29.83
CA LYS A 30 -0.30 17.93 29.71
C LYS A 30 0.13 16.50 29.37
N GLU A 31 -0.43 15.50 30.05
CA GLU A 31 -0.18 14.08 29.77
C GLU A 31 -0.60 13.70 28.34
N LEU A 32 -1.74 14.22 27.88
CA LEU A 32 -2.23 14.00 26.51
C LEU A 32 -1.28 14.62 25.46
N HIS A 33 -0.76 15.81 25.73
CA HIS A 33 0.21 16.48 24.85
C HIS A 33 1.52 15.68 24.78
N GLU A 34 2.08 15.29 25.92
CA GLU A 34 3.32 14.48 25.98
C GLU A 34 3.13 13.13 25.27
N ALA A 35 1.99 12.49 25.43
CA ALA A 35 1.67 11.24 24.73
C ALA A 35 1.51 11.45 23.21
N HIS A 36 0.94 12.57 22.78
CA HIS A 36 0.81 12.93 21.36
C HIS A 36 2.18 13.12 20.72
N GLU A 37 3.04 13.95 21.32
CA GLU A 37 4.41 14.17 20.85
C GLU A 37 5.23 12.86 20.83
N GLY A 38 5.11 12.05 21.85
CA GLY A 38 5.79 10.74 21.90
C GLY A 38 5.35 9.79 20.78
N ARG A 39 4.07 9.80 20.41
CA ARG A 39 3.55 9.00 19.29
C ARG A 39 4.06 9.51 17.94
N ILE A 40 4.11 10.83 17.77
CA ILE A 40 4.68 11.44 16.56
C ILE A 40 6.14 11.03 16.41
N GLN A 41 6.93 11.19 17.46
CA GLN A 41 8.34 10.81 17.44
C GLN A 41 8.53 9.32 17.14
N ALA A 42 7.78 8.44 17.79
CA ALA A 42 7.85 7.00 17.53
C ALA A 42 7.52 6.66 16.06
N ALA A 43 6.50 7.32 15.50
CA ALA A 43 6.09 7.12 14.11
C ALA A 43 7.10 7.66 13.10
N GLU A 44 7.83 8.73 13.43
CA GLU A 44 8.93 9.24 12.60
C GLU A 44 10.17 8.34 12.66
N GLU A 45 10.42 7.72 13.82
CA GLU A 45 11.55 6.80 14.01
C GLU A 45 11.30 5.44 13.37
N ASP A 46 10.12 4.87 13.54
CA ASP A 46 9.72 3.59 12.96
C ASP A 46 8.29 3.68 12.38
N PRO A 47 8.15 4.14 11.13
CA PRO A 47 6.85 4.28 10.48
C PRO A 47 6.11 2.95 10.26
N VAL A 48 6.84 1.83 10.21
CA VAL A 48 6.24 0.50 10.05
C VAL A 48 5.45 0.13 11.30
N ARG A 49 6.09 0.20 12.48
CA ARG A 49 5.50 -0.24 13.74
C ARG A 49 4.59 0.81 14.37
N HIS A 50 4.93 2.08 14.24
CA HIS A 50 4.28 3.18 14.97
C HIS A 50 3.57 4.19 14.07
N GLY A 51 3.74 4.08 12.73
CA GLY A 51 3.06 4.92 11.78
C GLY A 51 1.55 4.67 11.73
N PHE A 52 0.84 5.62 11.14
CA PHE A 52 -0.61 5.49 10.95
C PHE A 52 -0.99 4.26 10.12
N ASN A 53 -2.22 3.84 10.28
CA ASN A 53 -2.82 2.77 9.51
C ASN A 53 -4.22 3.20 9.05
N LEU A 54 -4.59 2.79 7.85
CA LEU A 54 -5.94 3.02 7.32
C LEU A 54 -6.73 1.71 7.36
N ASP A 55 -8.03 1.81 7.59
CA ASP A 55 -8.92 0.64 7.56
C ASP A 55 -8.79 -0.16 6.25
N GLY A 56 -8.57 0.55 5.13
CA GLY A 56 -8.31 -0.06 3.84
C GLY A 56 -7.06 -0.93 3.80
N TRP A 57 -6.01 -0.54 4.51
CA TRP A 57 -4.76 -1.32 4.59
C TRP A 57 -4.93 -2.55 5.49
N GLU A 58 -5.70 -2.44 6.57
CA GLU A 58 -6.06 -3.60 7.38
C GLU A 58 -6.87 -4.62 6.57
N ARG A 59 -7.83 -4.17 5.73
CA ARG A 59 -8.56 -5.07 4.83
C ARG A 59 -7.65 -5.79 3.83
N ILE A 60 -6.57 -5.14 3.35
CA ILE A 60 -5.56 -5.81 2.50
C ILE A 60 -4.83 -6.90 3.30
N LYS A 61 -4.39 -6.59 4.53
CA LYS A 61 -3.70 -7.58 5.40
C LYS A 61 -4.62 -8.75 5.75
N ASP A 62 -5.86 -8.49 6.12
CA ASP A 62 -6.88 -9.52 6.38
C ASP A 62 -7.09 -10.42 5.14
N GLY A 63 -7.18 -9.80 3.96
CA GLY A 63 -7.31 -10.53 2.70
C GLY A 63 -6.11 -11.43 2.42
N LEU A 64 -4.90 -10.92 2.57
CA LEU A 64 -3.66 -11.68 2.36
C LEU A 64 -3.40 -12.71 3.47
N GLY A 65 -3.92 -12.50 4.66
CA GLY A 65 -3.89 -13.50 5.74
C GLY A 65 -4.72 -14.75 5.40
N THR A 66 -5.78 -14.58 4.61
CA THR A 66 -6.71 -15.66 4.24
C THR A 66 -6.44 -16.23 2.86
N TYR A 67 -6.12 -15.39 1.88
CA TYR A 67 -5.97 -15.73 0.46
C TYR A 67 -4.54 -15.54 -0.04
N ASN A 68 -4.19 -16.19 -1.15
CA ASN A 68 -2.86 -16.11 -1.73
C ASN A 68 -2.64 -14.83 -2.57
N GLU A 69 -3.70 -14.22 -3.03
CA GLU A 69 -3.62 -12.99 -3.84
C GLU A 69 -4.54 -11.91 -3.28
N CYS A 70 -4.08 -10.67 -3.30
CA CYS A 70 -4.92 -9.49 -3.04
C CYS A 70 -4.84 -8.52 -4.20
N LEU A 71 -5.97 -8.26 -4.84
CA LEU A 71 -6.14 -7.21 -5.83
C LEU A 71 -6.62 -5.94 -5.14
N CYS A 72 -5.74 -4.96 -5.02
CA CYS A 72 -6.04 -3.66 -4.44
C CYS A 72 -6.41 -2.67 -5.54
N LEU A 73 -7.70 -2.39 -5.67
CA LEU A 73 -8.23 -1.39 -6.59
C LEU A 73 -8.42 -0.07 -5.84
N GLY A 74 -7.64 0.95 -6.18
CA GLY A 74 -7.69 2.19 -5.43
C GLY A 74 -7.96 3.42 -6.30
N GLY A 75 -8.73 4.35 -5.77
CA GLY A 75 -8.86 5.68 -6.35
C GLY A 75 -7.56 6.48 -6.28
N ASN A 76 -7.53 7.62 -6.96
CA ASN A 76 -6.43 8.56 -6.86
C ASN A 76 -6.32 9.08 -5.42
N ARG A 77 -5.11 9.15 -4.89
CA ARG A 77 -4.85 9.60 -3.50
C ARG A 77 -5.55 8.76 -2.41
N SER A 78 -5.92 7.53 -2.70
CA SER A 78 -6.49 6.62 -1.69
C SER A 78 -5.46 6.04 -0.71
N GLY A 79 -4.17 6.35 -0.88
CA GLY A 79 -3.10 5.79 -0.05
C GLY A 79 -2.61 4.41 -0.51
N LYS A 80 -2.94 3.99 -1.72
CA LYS A 80 -2.57 2.69 -2.34
C LYS A 80 -1.09 2.37 -2.18
N THR A 81 -0.23 3.16 -2.82
CA THR A 81 1.22 2.92 -2.86
C THR A 81 1.85 2.96 -1.47
N THR A 82 1.43 3.93 -0.63
CA THR A 82 1.92 4.06 0.75
C THR A 82 1.51 2.84 1.59
N GLY A 83 0.25 2.41 1.47
CA GLY A 83 -0.24 1.23 2.19
C GLY A 83 0.43 -0.06 1.76
N CYS A 84 0.61 -0.26 0.44
CA CYS A 84 1.33 -1.41 -0.08
C CYS A 84 2.79 -1.42 0.39
N ALA A 85 3.47 -0.27 0.36
CA ALA A 85 4.83 -0.15 0.87
C ALA A 85 4.93 -0.49 2.35
N LYS A 86 3.98 -0.01 3.18
CA LYS A 86 3.92 -0.35 4.61
C LYS A 86 3.74 -1.85 4.81
N ILE A 87 2.79 -2.49 4.12
CA ILE A 87 2.51 -3.94 4.24
C ILE A 87 3.74 -4.76 3.82
N VAL A 88 4.41 -4.38 2.73
CA VAL A 88 5.65 -5.03 2.30
C VAL A 88 6.75 -4.86 3.36
N MET A 89 6.92 -3.66 3.90
CA MET A 89 7.94 -3.41 4.92
C MET A 89 7.61 -4.10 6.25
N GLU A 90 6.36 -4.20 6.66
CA GLU A 90 5.94 -5.04 7.79
C GLU A 90 6.36 -6.50 7.59
N SER A 91 6.17 -7.05 6.38
CA SER A 91 6.61 -8.39 6.04
C SER A 91 8.15 -8.52 6.10
N VAL A 92 8.88 -7.55 5.55
CA VAL A 92 10.35 -7.54 5.51
C VAL A 92 10.97 -7.42 6.91
N THR A 93 10.39 -6.59 7.79
CA THR A 93 10.93 -6.35 9.13
C THR A 93 10.60 -7.45 10.12
N ASN A 94 9.57 -8.25 9.86
CA ASN A 94 9.09 -9.27 10.80
C ASN A 94 9.47 -10.71 10.41
N ASN A 95 9.99 -10.94 9.19
CA ASN A 95 10.34 -12.28 8.72
C ASN A 95 11.80 -12.34 8.24
N PRO A 96 12.59 -13.31 8.72
CA PRO A 96 13.99 -13.44 8.35
C PRO A 96 14.18 -14.15 7.00
N ASP A 97 15.37 -13.93 6.42
CA ASP A 97 15.92 -14.65 5.27
C ASP A 97 14.98 -14.75 4.06
N GLY A 98 14.22 -13.68 3.82
CA GLY A 98 13.26 -13.60 2.73
C GLY A 98 13.84 -13.00 1.44
N HIS A 99 13.05 -13.13 0.38
CA HIS A 99 13.28 -12.45 -0.88
C HIS A 99 11.95 -11.90 -1.42
N VAL A 100 11.85 -10.59 -1.51
CA VAL A 100 10.66 -9.88 -2.02
C VAL A 100 11.01 -9.22 -3.34
N VAL A 101 10.12 -9.30 -4.32
CA VAL A 101 10.27 -8.58 -5.59
C VAL A 101 9.12 -7.60 -5.78
N CYS A 102 9.45 -6.35 -6.07
CA CYS A 102 8.50 -5.28 -6.33
C CYS A 102 8.58 -4.87 -7.82
N PHE A 103 7.43 -4.74 -8.46
CA PHE A 103 7.34 -4.33 -9.85
C PHE A 103 6.63 -3.00 -9.99
N SER A 104 7.14 -2.16 -10.89
CA SER A 104 6.53 -0.90 -11.29
C SER A 104 6.55 -0.74 -12.81
N GLN A 105 5.88 0.29 -13.30
CA GLN A 105 5.67 0.52 -14.73
C GLN A 105 6.99 0.69 -15.50
N ASN A 106 7.89 1.54 -14.97
CA ASN A 106 9.19 1.85 -15.59
C ASN A 106 10.19 2.29 -14.49
N ALA A 107 11.44 2.53 -14.88
CA ALA A 107 12.50 2.90 -13.95
C ALA A 107 12.22 4.22 -13.19
N ASP A 108 11.64 5.20 -13.85
CA ASP A 108 11.34 6.50 -13.23
C ASP A 108 10.25 6.37 -12.16
N THR A 109 9.15 5.68 -12.45
CA THR A 109 8.09 5.39 -11.47
C THR A 109 8.58 4.46 -10.36
N SER A 110 9.48 3.52 -10.66
CA SER A 110 10.11 2.69 -9.64
C SER A 110 10.85 3.55 -8.63
N VAL A 111 11.76 4.40 -9.09
CA VAL A 111 12.61 5.22 -8.21
C VAL A 111 11.79 6.27 -7.47
N LYS A 112 10.99 7.06 -8.18
CA LYS A 112 10.33 8.24 -7.62
C LYS A 112 9.05 7.95 -6.83
N VAL A 113 8.44 6.79 -7.05
CA VAL A 113 7.15 6.43 -6.44
C VAL A 113 7.29 5.20 -5.55
N GLN A 114 7.56 4.02 -6.12
CA GLN A 114 7.54 2.77 -5.38
C GLN A 114 8.70 2.67 -4.37
N GLN A 115 9.94 2.89 -4.81
CA GLN A 115 11.12 2.86 -3.93
C GLN A 115 11.09 4.01 -2.92
N ALA A 116 10.59 5.20 -3.31
CA ALA A 116 10.40 6.32 -2.41
C ALA A 116 9.43 5.98 -1.28
N ALA A 117 8.29 5.34 -1.59
CA ALA A 117 7.32 4.92 -0.58
C ALA A 117 7.91 3.87 0.38
N VAL A 118 8.69 2.91 -0.14
CA VAL A 118 9.42 1.93 0.69
C VAL A 118 10.45 2.63 1.58
N TRP A 119 11.17 3.62 1.04
CA TRP A 119 12.12 4.42 1.83
C TRP A 119 11.45 5.22 2.93
N GLU A 120 10.28 5.77 2.70
CA GLU A 120 9.51 6.46 3.74
C GLU A 120 9.12 5.52 4.88
N MET A 121 8.78 4.28 4.59
CA MET A 121 8.46 3.26 5.59
C MET A 121 9.67 2.66 6.29
N MET A 122 10.89 2.88 5.79
CA MET A 122 12.11 2.35 6.42
C MET A 122 12.33 2.97 7.80
N PRO A 123 12.60 2.17 8.86
CA PRO A 123 12.97 2.71 10.16
C PRO A 123 14.22 3.59 10.08
N LYS A 124 14.22 4.69 10.81
CA LYS A 124 15.22 5.76 10.72
C LYS A 124 16.62 5.28 11.06
N GLU A 125 16.73 4.32 11.95
CA GLU A 125 18.01 3.72 12.37
C GLU A 125 18.78 3.06 11.21
N PHE A 126 18.06 2.53 10.19
CA PHE A 126 18.68 1.91 9.01
C PHE A 126 18.91 2.88 7.85
N LYS A 127 18.43 4.13 7.96
CA LYS A 127 18.54 5.15 6.91
C LYS A 127 19.91 5.82 6.96
N LYS A 128 20.63 5.84 5.83
CA LYS A 128 21.81 6.68 5.67
C LYS A 128 21.76 7.43 4.34
N LYS A 129 22.11 8.71 4.40
CA LYS A 129 22.10 9.61 3.21
C LYS A 129 23.42 9.59 2.44
N THR A 130 24.48 9.02 3.00
CA THR A 130 25.83 9.00 2.39
C THR A 130 26.32 7.57 2.29
N LYS A 131 27.33 7.33 1.49
CA LYS A 131 27.95 6.05 1.11
C LYS A 131 27.48 4.81 1.89
N SER A 132 27.26 3.71 1.17
CA SER A 132 26.95 2.40 1.71
C SER A 132 27.92 2.01 2.84
N VAL A 133 27.39 1.84 4.04
CA VAL A 133 28.10 1.33 5.21
C VAL A 133 27.33 0.10 5.65
N GLU A 134 28.03 -0.94 6.09
CA GLU A 134 27.41 -2.15 6.60
C GLU A 134 26.39 -1.83 7.70
N GLY A 135 25.19 -2.46 7.64
CA GLY A 135 24.09 -2.19 8.56
C GLY A 135 23.19 -1.00 8.19
N TYR A 136 23.45 -0.31 7.07
CA TYR A 136 22.62 0.80 6.61
C TYR A 136 22.16 0.64 5.17
N ILE A 137 20.99 1.21 4.89
CA ILE A 137 20.39 1.22 3.56
C ILE A 137 20.47 2.64 2.98
N ASN A 138 20.81 2.72 1.71
CA ASN A 138 21.04 3.97 1.00
C ASN A 138 20.01 4.15 -0.12
N TYR A 139 19.37 5.30 -0.15
CA TYR A 139 18.42 5.70 -1.18
C TYR A 139 18.67 7.15 -1.61
N SER A 140 18.52 7.43 -2.89
CA SER A 140 18.49 8.78 -3.42
C SER A 140 17.26 9.02 -4.29
N MET A 141 16.71 10.23 -4.25
CA MET A 141 15.56 10.58 -5.10
C MET A 141 15.86 10.50 -6.61
N GLN A 142 17.13 10.57 -6.99
CA GLN A 142 17.55 10.53 -8.39
C GLN A 142 17.76 9.11 -8.89
N ASN A 143 18.36 8.22 -8.08
CA ASN A 143 18.80 6.90 -8.53
C ASN A 143 18.11 5.73 -7.79
N GLY A 144 17.28 6.01 -6.78
CA GLY A 144 16.67 4.99 -5.94
C GLY A 144 17.66 4.27 -5.03
N PHE A 145 17.35 3.03 -4.68
CA PHE A 145 18.26 2.13 -3.98
C PHE A 145 19.39 1.69 -4.90
N THR A 146 20.61 1.54 -4.37
CA THR A 146 21.76 1.11 -5.14
C THR A 146 21.53 -0.26 -5.79
N GLY A 147 21.67 -0.34 -7.12
CA GLY A 147 21.38 -1.56 -7.87
C GLY A 147 19.91 -1.96 -7.87
N SER A 148 18.99 -1.01 -7.60
CA SER A 148 17.54 -1.26 -7.48
C SER A 148 17.22 -2.39 -6.50
N SER A 149 17.95 -2.46 -5.39
CA SER A 149 17.74 -3.47 -4.34
C SER A 149 18.31 -3.03 -3.00
N PHE A 150 17.86 -3.68 -1.93
CA PHE A 150 18.52 -3.59 -0.63
C PHE A 150 18.37 -4.92 0.13
N ILE A 151 19.20 -5.09 1.16
CA ILE A 151 19.06 -6.15 2.14
C ILE A 151 18.76 -5.48 3.48
N PHE A 152 17.64 -5.85 4.09
CA PHE A 152 17.26 -5.31 5.39
C PHE A 152 18.18 -5.89 6.46
N PRO A 153 18.87 -5.04 7.28
CA PRO A 153 19.98 -5.51 8.11
C PRO A 153 19.60 -6.58 9.14
N ASP A 154 18.50 -6.38 9.87
CA ASP A 154 18.12 -7.25 10.98
C ASP A 154 17.61 -8.62 10.51
N THR A 155 16.77 -8.64 9.47
CA THR A 155 16.16 -9.88 8.98
C THR A 155 16.92 -10.52 7.83
N ARG A 156 17.92 -9.83 7.27
CA ARG A 156 18.67 -10.25 6.07
C ARG A 156 17.79 -10.46 4.84
N THR A 157 16.56 -9.96 4.87
CA THR A 157 15.61 -10.05 3.77
C THR A 157 16.04 -9.15 2.63
N ARG A 158 16.09 -9.72 1.43
CA ARG A 158 16.38 -9.00 0.19
C ARG A 158 15.10 -8.46 -0.43
N VAL A 159 15.13 -7.21 -0.88
CA VAL A 159 14.07 -6.60 -1.66
C VAL A 159 14.64 -6.12 -2.99
N ASP A 160 14.10 -6.63 -4.10
CA ASP A 160 14.48 -6.23 -5.45
C ASP A 160 13.36 -5.42 -6.11
N PHE A 161 13.74 -4.38 -6.85
CA PHE A 161 12.83 -3.57 -7.66
C PHE A 161 13.08 -3.82 -9.13
N LYS A 162 12.03 -4.19 -9.84
CA LYS A 162 12.04 -4.47 -11.27
C LYS A 162 10.92 -3.71 -11.97
N THR A 163 10.97 -3.67 -13.28
CA THR A 163 9.92 -3.03 -14.09
C THR A 163 9.23 -4.03 -15.00
N TYR A 164 7.99 -3.74 -15.38
CA TYR A 164 7.27 -4.56 -16.35
C TYR A 164 8.01 -4.61 -17.70
N THR A 165 8.65 -3.49 -18.11
CA THR A 165 9.47 -3.43 -19.32
C THR A 165 10.67 -4.38 -19.25
N GLN A 166 11.33 -4.50 -18.08
CA GLN A 166 12.44 -5.45 -17.94
C GLN A 166 11.97 -6.89 -18.09
N PHE A 167 10.81 -7.24 -17.53
CA PHE A 167 10.23 -8.57 -17.69
C PHE A 167 9.80 -8.84 -19.14
N SER A 168 9.12 -7.89 -19.79
CA SER A 168 8.70 -8.04 -21.20
C SER A 168 9.87 -8.23 -22.15
N ASN A 169 11.01 -7.56 -21.87
CA ASN A 169 12.23 -7.70 -22.67
C ASN A 169 12.99 -9.01 -22.36
N ASN A 170 12.88 -9.55 -21.16
CA ASN A 170 13.53 -10.78 -20.75
C ASN A 170 12.66 -11.52 -19.72
N GLN A 171 11.83 -12.44 -20.20
CA GLN A 171 10.92 -13.20 -19.35
C GLN A 171 11.64 -14.16 -18.40
N THR A 172 12.92 -14.49 -18.68
CA THR A 172 13.71 -15.36 -17.81
C THR A 172 14.35 -14.64 -16.62
N ILE A 173 14.14 -13.33 -16.47
CA ILE A 173 14.73 -12.50 -15.40
C ILE A 173 14.35 -12.98 -14.00
N LEU A 174 13.31 -13.79 -13.86
CA LEU A 174 12.84 -14.36 -12.61
C LEU A 174 13.20 -15.84 -12.44
N GLU A 175 13.89 -16.44 -13.42
CA GLU A 175 14.25 -17.86 -13.34
C GLU A 175 15.26 -18.11 -12.20
N GLY A 176 15.06 -19.22 -11.49
CA GLY A 176 15.92 -19.60 -10.37
C GLY A 176 15.64 -18.86 -9.06
N PHE A 177 14.76 -17.84 -9.04
CA PHE A 177 14.37 -17.16 -7.81
C PHE A 177 13.14 -17.82 -7.16
N GLU A 178 13.10 -17.74 -5.85
CA GLU A 178 11.94 -18.08 -5.00
C GLU A 178 11.64 -16.86 -4.13
N PHE A 179 10.40 -16.37 -4.16
CA PHE A 179 10.01 -15.18 -3.42
C PHE A 179 9.20 -15.52 -2.19
N GLY A 180 9.34 -14.68 -1.15
CA GLY A 180 8.73 -14.83 0.15
C GLY A 180 9.71 -15.30 1.21
N PHE A 181 9.20 -15.79 2.31
CA PHE A 181 9.94 -16.20 3.51
C PHE A 181 9.79 -17.70 3.76
N ARG A 182 10.83 -18.33 4.30
CA ARG A 182 10.81 -19.79 4.56
C ARG A 182 9.97 -20.17 5.78
N SER A 183 9.97 -19.31 6.80
CA SER A 183 9.23 -19.49 8.04
C SER A 183 8.29 -18.32 8.26
N GLY A 184 7.23 -18.22 7.46
CA GLY A 184 6.29 -17.11 7.57
C GLY A 184 5.21 -17.38 8.62
N GLU A 185 5.47 -17.11 9.89
CA GLU A 185 4.43 -17.01 10.93
C GLU A 185 3.60 -15.71 10.76
N ASN A 186 4.21 -14.70 10.17
CA ASN A 186 3.60 -13.42 9.85
C ASN A 186 3.19 -13.35 8.38
N LEU A 187 2.59 -12.26 7.98
CA LEU A 187 2.19 -11.99 6.60
C LEU A 187 3.36 -12.20 5.63
N ASN A 188 3.30 -13.25 4.81
CA ASN A 188 4.38 -13.67 3.91
C ASN A 188 4.21 -13.07 2.52
N ILE A 189 4.64 -11.82 2.32
CA ILE A 189 4.58 -11.14 1.02
C ILE A 189 5.80 -11.49 0.19
N GLY A 190 5.60 -12.14 -0.95
CA GLY A 190 6.69 -12.45 -1.90
C GLY A 190 6.78 -11.44 -3.04
N THR A 191 5.68 -10.79 -3.41
CA THR A 191 5.70 -9.79 -4.49
C THR A 191 4.66 -8.70 -4.32
N TRP A 192 5.02 -7.51 -4.79
CA TRP A 192 4.14 -6.35 -4.92
C TRP A 192 4.22 -5.77 -6.34
N LEU A 193 3.08 -5.79 -7.04
CA LEU A 193 2.91 -5.21 -8.37
C LEU A 193 2.19 -3.85 -8.24
N ASP A 194 2.90 -2.75 -8.49
CA ASP A 194 2.33 -1.39 -8.41
C ASP A 194 1.97 -0.87 -9.81
N GLU A 195 0.80 -0.25 -9.93
CA GLU A 195 0.20 0.20 -11.21
C GLU A 195 0.29 -0.89 -12.29
N TYR A 196 -0.26 -2.06 -11.96
CA TYR A 196 -0.18 -3.26 -12.80
C TYR A 196 -0.84 -3.07 -14.17
N LEU A 197 -0.16 -3.52 -15.23
CA LEU A 197 -0.56 -3.30 -16.62
C LEU A 197 -1.28 -4.48 -17.29
N GLY A 198 -1.48 -5.60 -16.58
CA GLY A 198 -2.23 -6.75 -17.12
C GLY A 198 -1.38 -7.70 -17.99
N ASP A 199 -0.18 -8.08 -17.54
CA ASP A 199 0.66 -9.11 -18.19
C ASP A 199 0.44 -10.48 -17.56
N ASP A 200 -0.35 -11.33 -18.19
CA ASP A 200 -0.66 -12.68 -17.69
C ASP A 200 0.57 -13.59 -17.59
N ALA A 201 1.59 -13.39 -18.44
CA ALA A 201 2.83 -14.16 -18.38
C ALA A 201 3.60 -13.86 -17.11
N LEU A 202 3.65 -12.59 -16.70
CA LEU A 202 4.27 -12.18 -15.43
C LEU A 202 3.53 -12.80 -14.24
N ILE A 203 2.20 -12.69 -14.19
CA ILE A 203 1.39 -13.24 -13.11
C ILE A 203 1.61 -14.74 -12.97
N ASN A 204 1.57 -15.48 -14.06
CA ASN A 204 1.76 -16.93 -14.04
C ASN A 204 3.19 -17.29 -13.59
N THR A 205 4.21 -16.58 -14.07
CA THR A 205 5.58 -16.77 -13.62
C THR A 205 5.71 -16.53 -12.12
N LEU A 206 5.16 -15.44 -11.62
CA LEU A 206 5.21 -15.12 -10.19
C LEU A 206 4.50 -16.17 -9.34
N ARG A 207 3.33 -16.68 -9.73
CA ARG A 207 2.64 -17.76 -9.01
C ARG A 207 3.53 -18.98 -8.79
N PHE A 208 4.28 -19.40 -9.80
CA PHE A 208 5.24 -20.50 -9.66
C PHE A 208 6.36 -20.18 -8.66
N ARG A 209 6.87 -18.93 -8.69
CA ARG A 209 7.96 -18.48 -7.81
C ARG A 209 7.53 -18.26 -6.36
N LEU A 210 6.26 -17.99 -6.14
CA LEU A 210 5.65 -17.81 -4.82
C LEU A 210 5.25 -19.14 -4.17
N ALA A 211 4.89 -20.13 -4.99
CA ALA A 211 4.36 -21.43 -4.52
C ALA A 211 5.33 -22.18 -3.60
N THR A 212 6.63 -22.13 -3.89
CA THR A 212 7.66 -22.85 -3.09
C THR A 212 7.69 -22.39 -1.64
N ARG A 213 7.41 -21.11 -1.38
CA ARG A 213 7.44 -20.51 -0.04
C ARG A 213 6.05 -20.21 0.51
N ASN A 214 5.01 -20.64 -0.20
CA ASN A 214 3.61 -20.31 0.13
C ASN A 214 3.41 -18.82 0.41
N SER A 215 4.03 -17.99 -0.43
CA SER A 215 4.02 -16.54 -0.26
C SER A 215 2.93 -15.88 -1.07
N LYS A 216 2.59 -14.66 -0.69
CA LYS A 216 1.43 -13.92 -1.14
C LYS A 216 1.79 -12.91 -2.23
N MET A 217 0.81 -12.62 -3.10
CA MET A 217 0.91 -11.62 -4.17
C MET A 217 0.00 -10.44 -3.87
N LEU A 218 0.59 -9.25 -3.82
CA LEU A 218 -0.14 -7.98 -3.70
C LEU A 218 -0.10 -7.25 -5.04
N ILE A 219 -1.27 -6.98 -5.61
CA ILE A 219 -1.42 -6.29 -6.90
C ILE A 219 -2.21 -5.01 -6.66
N ALA A 220 -1.67 -3.86 -7.02
CA ALA A 220 -2.30 -2.57 -6.77
C ALA A 220 -2.32 -1.69 -8.02
N PHE A 221 -3.46 -1.11 -8.35
CA PHE A 221 -3.59 -0.10 -9.42
C PHE A 221 -4.92 0.66 -9.35
N THR A 222 -4.99 1.76 -10.10
CA THR A 222 -6.25 2.45 -10.37
C THR A 222 -6.84 1.89 -11.67
N PRO A 223 -8.09 1.38 -11.69
CA PRO A 223 -8.68 0.71 -12.85
C PRO A 223 -9.13 1.71 -13.94
N ILE A 224 -8.20 2.55 -14.43
CA ILE A 224 -8.46 3.61 -15.41
C ILE A 224 -8.98 3.03 -16.74
N ASN A 225 -8.49 1.84 -17.11
CA ASN A 225 -8.92 1.15 -18.32
C ASN A 225 -10.26 0.42 -18.15
N GLY A 226 -10.96 0.67 -17.05
CA GLY A 226 -12.26 0.08 -16.76
C GLY A 226 -12.20 -1.39 -16.39
N TYR A 227 -13.27 -2.12 -16.77
CA TYR A 227 -13.45 -3.53 -16.44
C TYR A 227 -12.71 -4.44 -17.44
N THR A 228 -11.41 -4.59 -17.24
CA THR A 228 -10.56 -5.44 -18.10
C THR A 228 -10.82 -6.92 -17.87
N PRO A 229 -10.43 -7.83 -18.83
CA PRO A 229 -10.49 -9.28 -18.63
C PRO A 229 -9.79 -9.74 -17.35
N PHE A 230 -8.64 -9.13 -17.03
CA PHE A 230 -7.90 -9.41 -15.81
C PHE A 230 -8.74 -9.13 -14.54
N ILE A 231 -9.35 -7.94 -14.45
CA ILE A 231 -10.26 -7.61 -13.33
C ILE A 231 -11.46 -8.55 -13.30
N ALA A 232 -12.01 -8.86 -14.48
CA ALA A 232 -13.17 -9.73 -14.59
C ALA A 232 -12.95 -11.12 -13.97
N GLU A 233 -11.72 -11.65 -14.07
CA GLU A 233 -11.39 -12.94 -13.46
C GLU A 233 -11.45 -12.92 -11.93
N TYR A 234 -11.05 -11.82 -11.30
CA TYR A 234 -11.13 -11.67 -9.84
C TYR A 234 -12.56 -11.41 -9.36
N LEU A 235 -13.36 -10.70 -10.16
CA LEU A 235 -14.72 -10.32 -9.77
C LEU A 235 -15.78 -11.35 -10.18
N LYS A 236 -15.48 -12.26 -11.10
CA LYS A 236 -16.43 -13.29 -11.57
C LYS A 236 -16.78 -14.28 -10.45
N GLY A 237 -18.01 -14.21 -9.99
CA GLY A 237 -18.51 -15.05 -8.90
C GLY A 237 -17.94 -14.67 -7.53
N SER A 238 -17.36 -13.47 -7.40
CA SER A 238 -16.94 -12.94 -6.12
C SER A 238 -18.15 -12.60 -5.23
N GLN A 239 -17.92 -12.65 -3.92
CA GLN A 239 -18.90 -12.27 -2.92
C GLN A 239 -18.45 -10.99 -2.24
N THR A 240 -19.37 -10.03 -2.08
CA THR A 240 -19.11 -8.80 -1.35
C THR A 240 -19.13 -9.09 0.15
N LEU A 241 -18.03 -8.77 0.82
CA LEU A 241 -17.87 -8.94 2.26
C LEU A 241 -18.28 -7.69 3.03
N ARG A 242 -17.96 -6.52 2.50
CA ARG A 242 -18.24 -5.22 3.13
C ARG A 242 -18.66 -4.20 2.09
N THR A 243 -19.59 -3.32 2.48
CA THR A 243 -20.02 -2.17 1.70
C THR A 243 -20.00 -0.91 2.56
N ARG A 244 -19.89 0.22 1.93
CA ARG A 244 -20.09 1.53 2.57
C ARG A 244 -20.75 2.53 1.61
N ARG A 245 -21.38 3.56 2.17
CA ARG A 245 -21.94 4.65 1.39
C ARG A 245 -20.82 5.61 0.96
N ALA A 246 -20.68 5.79 -0.35
CA ALA A 246 -19.71 6.73 -0.91
C ALA A 246 -20.28 8.16 -0.90
N GLU A 247 -19.52 9.12 -0.36
CA GLU A 247 -19.99 10.48 -0.13
C GLU A 247 -20.35 11.21 -1.43
N LEU A 248 -19.45 11.18 -2.43
CA LEU A 248 -19.67 11.86 -3.71
C LEU A 248 -20.87 11.32 -4.50
N LEU A 249 -21.23 10.07 -4.32
CA LEU A 249 -22.27 9.39 -5.09
C LEU A 249 -23.54 9.11 -4.28
N ASN A 250 -23.48 9.28 -2.97
CA ASN A 250 -24.55 8.92 -2.04
C ASN A 250 -25.10 7.48 -2.28
N LYS A 251 -24.20 6.56 -2.61
CA LYS A 251 -24.46 5.20 -3.05
C LYS A 251 -23.58 4.22 -2.30
N GLU A 252 -24.11 3.02 -2.01
CA GLU A 252 -23.28 1.93 -1.46
C GLU A 252 -22.34 1.37 -2.52
N LEU A 253 -21.07 1.25 -2.15
CA LEU A 253 -20.01 0.67 -2.96
C LEU A 253 -19.28 -0.43 -2.19
N PRO A 254 -18.76 -1.46 -2.86
CA PRO A 254 -17.97 -2.48 -2.19
C PRO A 254 -16.69 -1.88 -1.61
N VAL A 255 -16.28 -2.34 -0.45
CA VAL A 255 -14.97 -2.06 0.14
C VAL A 255 -14.07 -3.30 0.14
N GLN A 256 -14.68 -4.50 0.14
CA GLN A 256 -13.96 -5.76 0.02
C GLN A 256 -14.85 -6.85 -0.59
N GLN A 257 -14.24 -7.66 -1.45
CA GLN A 257 -14.83 -8.85 -2.05
C GLN A 257 -13.82 -9.99 -2.02
N TYR A 258 -14.27 -11.23 -2.17
CA TYR A 258 -13.37 -12.34 -2.35
C TYR A 258 -13.83 -13.25 -3.48
N SER A 259 -12.88 -13.89 -4.14
CA SER A 259 -13.10 -14.84 -5.23
C SER A 259 -12.65 -16.23 -4.80
N PRO A 260 -13.59 -17.11 -4.41
CA PRO A 260 -13.26 -18.45 -3.93
C PRO A 260 -12.54 -19.30 -4.98
N LYS A 261 -12.89 -19.10 -6.25
CA LYS A 261 -12.27 -19.86 -7.37
C LYS A 261 -10.84 -19.45 -7.64
N ARG A 262 -10.45 -18.23 -7.26
CA ARG A 262 -9.13 -17.67 -7.53
C ARG A 262 -8.21 -17.67 -6.32
N ASP A 263 -8.72 -18.03 -5.16
CA ASP A 263 -8.00 -17.89 -3.88
C ASP A 263 -7.48 -16.45 -3.70
N ALA A 264 -8.37 -15.48 -3.95
CA ALA A 264 -8.03 -14.08 -3.99
C ALA A 264 -9.05 -13.21 -3.25
N SER A 265 -8.57 -12.15 -2.64
CA SER A 265 -9.37 -11.04 -2.14
C SER A 265 -9.26 -9.82 -3.06
N VAL A 266 -10.31 -9.02 -3.14
CA VAL A 266 -10.31 -7.73 -3.82
C VAL A 266 -10.65 -6.66 -2.79
N VAL A 267 -9.78 -5.69 -2.62
CA VAL A 267 -9.96 -4.58 -1.69
C VAL A 267 -10.06 -3.27 -2.47
N TYR A 268 -11.06 -2.48 -2.14
CA TYR A 268 -11.25 -1.15 -2.73
C TYR A 268 -10.76 -0.09 -1.76
N LEU A 269 -9.80 0.74 -2.19
CA LEU A 269 -9.32 1.87 -1.43
C LEU A 269 -9.99 3.14 -1.94
N HIS A 270 -10.92 3.65 -1.16
CA HIS A 270 -11.65 4.86 -1.46
C HIS A 270 -10.85 6.10 -1.02
N SER A 271 -10.82 7.12 -1.87
CA SER A 271 -10.05 8.35 -1.59
C SER A 271 -10.58 9.12 -0.38
N ASP A 272 -11.88 9.01 -0.09
CA ASP A 272 -12.53 9.64 1.05
C ASP A 272 -12.30 8.90 2.39
N GLU A 273 -11.72 7.70 2.35
CA GLU A 273 -11.22 7.00 3.55
C GLU A 273 -9.80 7.45 3.94
N ASN A 274 -9.10 8.19 3.07
CA ASN A 274 -7.76 8.67 3.35
C ASN A 274 -7.77 10.13 3.86
N PRO A 275 -7.61 10.36 5.16
CA PRO A 275 -7.65 11.71 5.74
C PRO A 275 -6.47 12.58 5.29
N PHE A 276 -5.41 12.00 4.72
CA PHE A 276 -4.20 12.70 4.27
C PHE A 276 -4.16 12.89 2.74
N GLY A 277 -5.06 12.25 2.02
CA GLY A 277 -5.04 12.18 0.56
C GLY A 277 -5.54 13.41 -0.17
N GLY A 278 -6.16 14.35 0.52
CA GLY A 278 -6.77 15.51 -0.11
C GLY A 278 -8.06 15.15 -0.85
N TYR A 279 -8.94 14.40 -0.19
CA TYR A 279 -10.30 14.11 -0.68
C TYR A 279 -11.00 15.35 -1.21
N ASP A 280 -10.91 16.49 -0.52
CA ASP A 280 -11.51 17.75 -0.96
C ASP A 280 -11.00 18.23 -2.32
N ARG A 281 -9.72 17.95 -2.63
CA ARG A 281 -9.15 18.24 -3.95
C ARG A 281 -9.76 17.34 -5.02
N ILE A 282 -9.87 16.04 -4.74
CA ILE A 282 -10.49 15.08 -5.66
C ILE A 282 -11.97 15.39 -5.84
N ALA A 283 -12.69 15.72 -4.76
CA ALA A 283 -14.09 16.08 -4.80
C ALA A 283 -14.35 17.32 -5.69
N LYS A 284 -13.47 18.34 -5.61
CA LYS A 284 -13.52 19.51 -6.49
C LYS A 284 -13.35 19.16 -7.96
N ASP A 285 -12.30 18.35 -8.26
CA ASP A 285 -11.93 18.01 -9.62
C ASP A 285 -12.92 17.05 -10.28
N LEU A 286 -13.66 16.28 -9.47
CA LEU A 286 -14.60 15.25 -9.96
C LEU A 286 -16.07 15.64 -9.85
N ARG A 287 -16.40 16.78 -9.24
CA ARG A 287 -17.80 17.19 -8.99
C ARG A 287 -18.69 17.18 -10.23
N ASP A 288 -18.14 17.64 -11.35
CA ASP A 288 -18.85 17.76 -12.63
C ASP A 288 -18.48 16.67 -13.64
N ARG A 289 -17.80 15.60 -13.17
CA ARG A 289 -17.40 14.48 -14.00
C ARG A 289 -18.51 13.42 -14.09
N PRO A 290 -18.53 12.63 -15.17
CA PRO A 290 -19.42 11.49 -15.28
C PRO A 290 -19.28 10.53 -14.08
N GLN A 291 -20.39 9.91 -13.68
CA GLN A 291 -20.41 9.00 -12.54
C GLN A 291 -19.38 7.87 -12.67
N GLU A 292 -19.16 7.39 -13.88
CA GLU A 292 -18.18 6.34 -14.20
C GLU A 292 -16.75 6.79 -13.88
N GLU A 293 -16.41 8.04 -14.19
CA GLU A 293 -15.08 8.57 -13.88
C GLU A 293 -14.89 8.76 -12.38
N ILE A 294 -15.92 9.17 -11.66
CA ILE A 294 -15.91 9.28 -10.20
C ILE A 294 -15.72 7.90 -9.56
N LEU A 295 -16.44 6.86 -10.03
CA LEU A 295 -16.30 5.49 -9.54
C LEU A 295 -14.86 4.99 -9.65
N VAL A 296 -14.22 5.21 -10.79
CA VAL A 296 -12.84 4.77 -11.03
C VAL A 296 -11.84 5.61 -10.24
N ARG A 297 -11.90 6.94 -10.36
CA ARG A 297 -10.85 7.82 -9.86
C ARG A 297 -10.91 8.11 -8.36
N ALA A 298 -12.11 8.14 -7.78
CA ALA A 298 -12.25 8.35 -6.34
C ALA A 298 -12.40 7.04 -5.55
N TYR A 299 -13.03 6.04 -6.14
CA TYR A 299 -13.41 4.84 -5.40
C TYR A 299 -12.72 3.55 -5.88
N GLY A 300 -11.93 3.61 -6.96
CA GLY A 300 -11.24 2.44 -7.50
C GLY A 300 -12.19 1.35 -8.04
N VAL A 301 -13.46 1.68 -8.30
CA VAL A 301 -14.46 0.74 -8.78
C VAL A 301 -14.41 0.68 -10.31
N PRO A 302 -14.06 -0.48 -10.90
CA PRO A 302 -14.00 -0.60 -12.36
C PRO A 302 -15.39 -0.52 -12.98
N VAL A 303 -15.49 0.21 -14.08
CA VAL A 303 -16.75 0.39 -14.83
C VAL A 303 -16.67 -0.36 -16.13
N LYS A 304 -17.75 -1.05 -16.51
CA LYS A 304 -17.87 -1.63 -17.85
C LYS A 304 -18.00 -0.48 -18.85
N SER A 305 -17.07 -0.42 -19.81
CA SER A 305 -17.18 0.53 -20.91
C SER A 305 -18.50 0.33 -21.65
N VAL A 306 -19.26 1.41 -21.82
CA VAL A 306 -20.53 1.40 -22.57
C VAL A 306 -20.29 1.20 -24.08
N THR A 307 -19.04 1.19 -24.52
CA THR A 307 -18.64 1.06 -25.93
C THR A 307 -18.48 -0.37 -26.45
N SER A 308 -18.91 -1.38 -25.69
CA SER A 308 -19.00 -2.76 -26.16
C SER A 308 -20.45 -3.21 -26.28
N LEU A 309 -21.18 -2.60 -27.22
CA LEU A 309 -22.38 -3.13 -27.86
C LEU A 309 -22.05 -3.45 -29.32
#